data_9de328ea08989073904bab590858b44f
#
_entry.id   9de328ea08989073904bab590858b44f
#
_cell.length_a   1.000
_cell.length_b   1.000
_cell.length_c   1.000
_cell.angle_alpha   90.00
_cell.angle_beta   90.00
_cell.angle_gamma   90.00
#
_symmetry.space_group_name_H-M   'P 1'
#
loop_
_entity.id
_entity.type
_entity.pdbx_description
1 polymer ?
#
loop_
_entity_poly.entity_id
_entity_poly.type
_entity_poly.pdbx_seq_one_letter_code
_entity_poly.pdbx_strand_id
1 'polypeptide(L)'
;MSTSNYSSKTTVAKRVLYFLFGFVATIIIIPTCVVRCTRVDSAEVGIKFSKLSVTEQGKLDATTCSGFVFYNPITTDVYTYPTYIQRVDYDPFTVTTRDAAVFTMDPVLAYQLNRARAIDVFTKYRVSLEDIESGYMRTAIYDAYRITANQYTSDELMASRAKFEAEVRAMLDASLSSEGFLVTEFTSHINPPQSLQAAIDAKNQAIQESLKAENEVKKADANAKIAIAKAKGEAEAMKIKADAEAYYNRTIAASLSEKIIQEDWIEKWDGKLPTYQGGGTPLITLPK
;
A
#
# COMPACT_ATOMS: atom_id res chain seq x y z
N MET A 1 -72.44 -7.87 74.98
CA MET A 1 -71.09 -7.36 75.20
C MET A 1 -70.08 -8.36 74.65
N SER A 2 -69.74 -8.33 73.33
CA SER A 2 -68.62 -9.10 72.81
C SER A 2 -68.44 -8.80 71.29
N THR A 3 -67.98 -7.60 70.92
CA THR A 3 -67.65 -7.27 69.54
C THR A 3 -66.36 -6.42 69.32
N SER A 4 -65.59 -6.19 70.41
CA SER A 4 -64.42 -5.29 70.29
C SER A 4 -63.06 -6.00 70.08
N ASN A 5 -62.98 -7.33 70.10
CA ASN A 5 -61.67 -8.03 70.01
C ASN A 5 -61.29 -8.55 68.66
N TYR A 6 -62.17 -8.42 67.61
CA TYR A 6 -61.84 -8.90 66.25
C TYR A 6 -61.16 -7.87 65.39
N SER A 7 -61.37 -6.58 65.60
CA SER A 7 -60.78 -5.48 64.86
C SER A 7 -59.30 -5.26 65.13
N SER A 8 -58.83 -5.56 66.31
CA SER A 8 -57.43 -5.37 66.75
C SER A 8 -56.49 -6.42 66.15
N LYS A 9 -56.93 -7.66 65.96
CA LYS A 9 -56.11 -8.76 65.43
C LYS A 9 -55.85 -8.61 63.90
N THR A 10 -56.80 -8.04 63.14
CA THR A 10 -56.64 -7.85 61.72
C THR A 10 -55.69 -6.69 61.35
N THR A 11 -55.63 -5.66 62.17
CA THR A 11 -54.69 -4.53 62.01
C THR A 11 -53.28 -4.90 62.40
N VAL A 12 -53.06 -5.72 63.42
CA VAL A 12 -51.75 -6.25 63.79
C VAL A 12 -51.24 -7.24 62.74
N ALA A 13 -52.09 -8.13 62.23
CA ALA A 13 -51.73 -9.08 61.20
C ALA A 13 -51.33 -8.35 59.87
N LYS A 14 -52.02 -7.29 59.46
CA LYS A 14 -51.68 -6.47 58.34
C LYS A 14 -50.31 -5.75 58.54
N ARG A 15 -50.04 -5.21 59.69
CA ARG A 15 -48.76 -4.58 60.04
C ARG A 15 -47.61 -5.58 59.97
N VAL A 16 -47.78 -6.76 60.52
CA VAL A 16 -46.80 -7.83 60.48
C VAL A 16 -46.55 -8.29 59.03
N LEU A 17 -47.62 -8.38 58.20
CA LEU A 17 -47.50 -8.72 56.78
C LEU A 17 -46.74 -7.64 56.03
N TYR A 18 -46.96 -6.35 56.23
CA TYR A 18 -46.21 -5.26 55.63
C TYR A 18 -44.74 -5.23 56.07
N PHE A 19 -44.44 -5.53 57.31
CA PHE A 19 -43.06 -5.66 57.81
C PHE A 19 -42.34 -6.85 57.14
N LEU A 20 -43.04 -8.01 57.06
CA LEU A 20 -42.51 -9.17 56.33
C LEU A 20 -42.28 -8.89 54.89
N PHE A 21 -43.23 -8.23 54.21
CA PHE A 21 -43.07 -7.85 52.77
C PHE A 21 -41.98 -6.83 52.58
N GLY A 22 -41.86 -5.84 53.48
CA GLY A 22 -40.75 -4.86 53.46
C GLY A 22 -39.39 -5.52 53.71
N PHE A 23 -39.29 -6.48 54.58
CA PHE A 23 -38.10 -7.23 54.93
C PHE A 23 -37.68 -8.14 53.75
N VAL A 24 -38.61 -8.82 53.09
CA VAL A 24 -38.37 -9.62 51.89
C VAL A 24 -37.97 -8.73 50.73
N ALA A 25 -38.61 -7.58 50.56
CA ALA A 25 -38.24 -6.60 49.50
C ALA A 25 -36.82 -6.06 49.73
N THR A 26 -36.42 -5.78 50.98
CA THR A 26 -35.07 -5.34 51.32
C THR A 26 -34.03 -6.43 51.06
N ILE A 27 -34.32 -7.68 51.35
CA ILE A 27 -33.42 -8.83 51.08
C ILE A 27 -33.24 -9.05 49.58
N ILE A 28 -34.23 -8.72 48.74
CA ILE A 28 -34.15 -8.85 47.28
C ILE A 28 -33.49 -7.63 46.64
N ILE A 29 -33.80 -6.42 47.13
CA ILE A 29 -33.31 -5.16 46.52
C ILE A 29 -31.81 -4.93 46.84
N ILE A 30 -31.38 -5.24 48.07
CA ILE A 30 -29.96 -5.03 48.45
C ILE A 30 -29.00 -5.85 47.61
N PRO A 31 -29.14 -7.16 47.34
CA PRO A 31 -28.20 -7.89 46.50
C PRO A 31 -28.30 -7.51 45.02
N THR A 32 -29.48 -7.14 44.51
CA THR A 32 -29.62 -6.68 43.10
C THR A 32 -28.96 -5.32 42.86
N CYS A 33 -28.91 -4.44 43.86
CA CYS A 33 -28.18 -3.15 43.74
C CYS A 33 -26.67 -3.28 43.99
N VAL A 34 -26.21 -4.36 44.63
CA VAL A 34 -24.81 -4.53 45.06
C VAL A 34 -24.01 -5.47 44.14
N VAL A 35 -24.67 -6.28 43.32
CA VAL A 35 -23.98 -7.23 42.42
C VAL A 35 -24.22 -6.83 40.98
N ARG A 36 -23.12 -6.61 40.26
CA ARG A 36 -23.11 -6.45 38.80
C ARG A 36 -22.59 -7.73 38.14
N CYS A 37 -23.10 -8.00 36.95
CA CYS A 37 -22.62 -9.08 36.11
C CYS A 37 -22.02 -8.46 34.84
N THR A 38 -20.78 -8.79 34.53
CA THR A 38 -20.14 -8.43 33.29
C THR A 38 -19.77 -9.70 32.53
N ARG A 39 -20.02 -9.72 31.23
CA ARG A 39 -19.61 -10.80 30.36
C ARG A 39 -18.26 -10.44 29.75
N VAL A 40 -17.29 -11.33 29.88
CA VAL A 40 -15.98 -11.27 29.25
C VAL A 40 -15.98 -12.31 28.14
N ASP A 41 -15.83 -11.86 26.91
CA ASP A 41 -15.83 -12.75 25.75
C ASP A 41 -14.54 -13.58 25.65
N SER A 42 -14.55 -14.65 24.85
CA SER A 42 -13.39 -15.55 24.71
C SER A 42 -12.17 -14.90 24.09
N ALA A 43 -12.38 -13.83 23.31
CA ALA A 43 -11.33 -13.03 22.69
C ALA A 43 -10.86 -11.86 23.57
N GLU A 44 -11.31 -11.81 24.81
CA GLU A 44 -10.96 -10.78 25.79
C GLU A 44 -10.35 -11.41 27.04
N VAL A 45 -9.64 -10.62 27.81
CA VAL A 45 -9.22 -10.97 29.15
C VAL A 45 -9.83 -9.98 30.14
N GLY A 46 -10.65 -10.48 31.04
CA GLY A 46 -11.16 -9.70 32.16
C GLY A 46 -10.13 -9.65 33.28
N ILE A 47 -9.92 -8.48 33.85
CA ILE A 47 -9.06 -8.27 35.00
C ILE A 47 -9.94 -7.78 36.12
N LYS A 48 -10.15 -8.65 37.09
CA LYS A 48 -10.89 -8.34 38.33
C LYS A 48 -9.91 -7.89 39.39
N PHE A 49 -10.09 -6.70 39.93
CA PHE A 49 -9.24 -6.21 41.00
C PHE A 49 -10.07 -5.66 42.18
N SER A 50 -9.56 -5.85 43.39
CA SER A 50 -10.15 -5.33 44.61
C SER A 50 -9.67 -3.90 44.88
N LYS A 51 -10.63 -2.98 45.13
CA LYS A 51 -10.34 -1.59 45.50
C LYS A 51 -9.84 -1.46 46.94
N LEU A 52 -10.22 -2.43 47.80
CA LEU A 52 -10.01 -2.37 49.23
C LEU A 52 -8.86 -3.28 49.73
N SER A 53 -8.48 -4.26 48.90
CA SER A 53 -7.44 -5.24 49.26
C SER A 53 -6.13 -4.89 48.59
N VAL A 54 -5.12 -4.64 49.40
CA VAL A 54 -3.72 -4.53 48.95
C VAL A 54 -3.01 -5.71 49.61
N THR A 55 -2.33 -6.53 48.81
CA THR A 55 -1.53 -7.64 49.36
C THR A 55 -0.43 -7.12 50.30
N GLU A 56 0.08 -7.98 51.19
CA GLU A 56 1.12 -7.62 52.18
C GLU A 56 2.36 -6.94 51.58
N GLN A 57 2.58 -7.06 50.26
CA GLN A 57 3.69 -6.43 49.49
C GLN A 57 3.27 -5.14 48.74
N GLY A 58 2.08 -4.60 49.01
CA GLY A 58 1.59 -3.41 48.27
C GLY A 58 1.15 -3.67 46.84
N LYS A 59 1.14 -4.93 46.36
CA LYS A 59 0.63 -5.31 45.05
C LYS A 59 -0.89 -5.33 45.04
N LEU A 60 -1.48 -4.89 43.92
CA LEU A 60 -2.92 -5.04 43.71
C LEU A 60 -3.30 -6.52 43.65
N ASP A 61 -4.38 -6.88 44.32
CA ASP A 61 -5.01 -8.19 44.16
C ASP A 61 -5.82 -8.17 42.84
N ALA A 62 -5.15 -8.56 41.75
CA ALA A 62 -5.71 -8.62 40.42
C ALA A 62 -5.66 -10.05 39.89
N THR A 63 -6.82 -10.54 39.43
CA THR A 63 -6.95 -11.89 38.88
C THR A 63 -7.59 -11.84 37.50
N THR A 64 -7.15 -12.73 36.58
CA THR A 64 -7.80 -12.89 35.28
C THR A 64 -9.10 -13.64 35.41
N CYS A 65 -10.11 -13.20 34.69
CA CYS A 65 -11.42 -13.83 34.64
C CYS A 65 -11.92 -13.91 33.18
N SER A 66 -12.81 -14.87 32.92
CA SER A 66 -13.46 -15.05 31.63
C SER A 66 -14.88 -15.55 31.80
N GLY A 67 -15.75 -15.34 30.81
CA GLY A 67 -17.15 -15.71 30.88
C GLY A 67 -18.00 -14.73 31.72
N PHE A 68 -19.01 -15.21 32.41
CA PHE A 68 -19.85 -14.37 33.26
C PHE A 68 -19.19 -14.13 34.61
N VAL A 69 -18.90 -12.89 34.92
CA VAL A 69 -18.22 -12.45 36.15
C VAL A 69 -19.18 -11.63 36.97
N PHE A 70 -19.49 -12.15 38.18
CA PHE A 70 -20.28 -11.42 39.15
C PHE A 70 -19.34 -10.69 40.12
N TYR A 71 -19.58 -9.43 40.34
CA TYR A 71 -18.77 -8.61 41.23
C TYR A 71 -19.57 -7.51 41.90
N ASN A 72 -19.07 -7.05 43.07
CA ASN A 72 -19.61 -5.92 43.75
C ASN A 72 -18.90 -4.64 43.35
N PRO A 73 -19.56 -3.67 42.66
CA PRO A 73 -18.92 -2.46 42.13
C PRO A 73 -18.37 -1.51 43.22
N ILE A 74 -18.77 -1.71 44.50
CA ILE A 74 -18.26 -0.91 45.61
C ILE A 74 -16.85 -1.38 46.00
N THR A 75 -16.59 -2.68 45.96
CA THR A 75 -15.33 -3.28 46.43
C THR A 75 -14.42 -3.74 45.33
N THR A 76 -14.97 -3.95 44.14
CA THR A 76 -14.25 -4.60 43.00
C THR A 76 -14.63 -3.93 41.71
N ASP A 77 -13.64 -3.77 40.82
CA ASP A 77 -13.87 -3.42 39.41
C ASP A 77 -13.37 -4.54 38.48
N VAL A 78 -13.95 -4.57 37.29
CA VAL A 78 -13.57 -5.50 36.24
C VAL A 78 -13.28 -4.68 34.98
N TYR A 79 -12.03 -4.75 34.53
CA TYR A 79 -11.61 -4.21 33.24
C TYR A 79 -11.51 -5.33 32.22
N THR A 80 -11.92 -5.06 30.99
CA THR A 80 -11.81 -6.01 29.87
C THR A 80 -10.82 -5.48 28.86
N TYR A 81 -9.83 -6.30 28.52
CA TYR A 81 -8.86 -6.00 27.49
C TYR A 81 -9.00 -6.99 26.33
N PRO A 82 -9.21 -6.50 25.09
CA PRO A 82 -9.22 -7.36 23.93
C PRO A 82 -7.83 -7.96 23.68
N THR A 83 -7.82 -9.25 23.35
CA THR A 83 -6.60 -10.00 23.00
C THR A 83 -6.49 -10.34 21.53
N TYR A 84 -7.43 -9.86 20.72
CA TYR A 84 -7.35 -9.89 19.26
C TYR A 84 -6.61 -8.65 18.73
N ILE A 85 -6.24 -8.68 17.46
CA ILE A 85 -5.50 -7.58 16.84
C ILE A 85 -6.37 -6.31 16.84
N GLN A 86 -5.84 -5.26 17.46
CA GLN A 86 -6.40 -3.91 17.44
C GLN A 86 -5.66 -3.09 16.40
N ARG A 87 -6.38 -2.24 15.68
CA ARG A 87 -5.83 -1.27 14.74
C ARG A 87 -6.19 0.13 15.19
N VAL A 88 -5.18 0.96 15.34
CA VAL A 88 -5.33 2.35 15.76
C VAL A 88 -4.68 3.25 14.72
N ASP A 89 -5.46 4.19 14.22
CA ASP A 89 -5.00 5.24 13.32
C ASP A 89 -4.73 6.48 14.19
N TYR A 90 -3.49 6.99 14.16
CA TYR A 90 -3.11 8.16 14.94
C TYR A 90 -3.14 9.41 14.08
N ASP A 91 -3.48 10.54 14.71
CA ASP A 91 -3.46 11.83 14.05
C ASP A 91 -2.09 12.13 13.45
N PRO A 92 -2.05 12.74 12.25
CA PRO A 92 -0.80 13.15 11.62
C PRO A 92 0.00 14.10 12.52
N PHE A 93 1.30 13.89 12.59
CA PHE A 93 2.22 14.73 13.35
C PHE A 93 3.48 15.03 12.57
N THR A 94 4.20 16.04 12.99
CA THR A 94 5.42 16.50 12.31
C THR A 94 6.68 16.03 13.03
N VAL A 95 7.65 15.58 12.24
CA VAL A 95 9.01 15.28 12.71
C VAL A 95 10.04 16.05 11.88
N THR A 96 11.17 16.32 12.51
CA THR A 96 12.25 17.06 11.87
C THR A 96 13.42 16.11 11.60
N THR A 97 13.93 16.12 10.39
CA THR A 97 15.12 15.38 9.96
C THR A 97 16.42 16.09 10.41
N ARG A 98 17.55 15.42 10.24
CA ARG A 98 18.89 15.94 10.58
C ARG A 98 19.23 17.28 9.90
N ASP A 99 18.73 17.51 8.69
CA ASP A 99 18.89 18.73 7.89
C ASP A 99 17.78 19.76 8.12
N ALA A 100 17.03 19.62 9.24
CA ALA A 100 15.97 20.51 9.67
C ALA A 100 14.74 20.59 8.74
N ALA A 101 14.54 19.65 7.83
CA ALA A 101 13.31 19.56 7.07
C ALA A 101 12.18 18.94 7.92
N VAL A 102 10.97 19.45 7.76
CA VAL A 102 9.80 19.03 8.54
C VAL A 102 8.93 18.12 7.69
N PHE A 103 8.84 16.85 8.08
CA PHE A 103 7.97 15.85 7.46
C PHE A 103 6.70 15.66 8.28
N THR A 104 5.60 15.38 7.61
CA THR A 104 4.36 14.97 8.27
C THR A 104 4.23 13.46 8.16
N MET A 105 4.07 12.81 9.32
CA MET A 105 3.91 11.37 9.45
C MET A 105 2.49 11.04 9.85
N ASP A 106 1.93 10.00 9.24
CA ASP A 106 0.57 9.52 9.49
C ASP A 106 0.63 8.01 9.79
N PRO A 107 0.86 7.64 11.08
CA PRO A 107 1.10 6.25 11.45
C PRO A 107 -0.18 5.49 11.78
N VAL A 108 -0.20 4.24 11.33
CA VAL A 108 -1.21 3.25 11.68
C VAL A 108 -0.53 2.08 12.37
N LEU A 109 -0.97 1.76 13.57
CA LEU A 109 -0.46 0.67 14.38
C LEU A 109 -1.49 -0.44 14.50
N ALA A 110 -1.14 -1.67 14.13
CA ALA A 110 -1.88 -2.86 14.49
C ALA A 110 -1.07 -3.65 15.53
N TYR A 111 -1.68 -3.90 16.68
CA TYR A 111 -1.03 -4.55 17.79
C TYR A 111 -1.98 -5.57 18.47
N GLN A 112 -1.40 -6.42 19.28
CA GLN A 112 -2.13 -7.40 20.09
C GLN A 112 -1.60 -7.39 21.52
N LEU A 113 -2.50 -7.45 22.49
CA LEU A 113 -2.12 -7.60 23.89
C LEU A 113 -1.71 -9.05 24.19
N ASN A 114 -0.56 -9.24 24.80
CA ASN A 114 -0.15 -10.55 25.32
C ASN A 114 -0.99 -10.90 26.55
N ARG A 115 -1.84 -11.91 26.41
CA ARG A 115 -2.76 -12.36 27.46
C ARG A 115 -2.05 -12.66 28.79
N ALA A 116 -0.86 -13.23 28.74
CA ALA A 116 -0.10 -13.58 29.93
C ALA A 116 0.39 -12.35 30.72
N ARG A 117 0.53 -11.20 30.05
CA ARG A 117 1.01 -9.95 30.64
C ARG A 117 -0.09 -8.94 30.94
N ALA A 118 -1.33 -9.29 30.68
CA ALA A 118 -2.48 -8.37 30.87
C ALA A 118 -2.58 -7.83 32.31
N ILE A 119 -2.27 -8.65 33.33
CA ILE A 119 -2.25 -8.22 34.73
C ILE A 119 -1.12 -7.21 34.97
N ASP A 120 0.05 -7.43 34.41
CA ASP A 120 1.21 -6.51 34.57
C ASP A 120 0.89 -5.15 33.93
N VAL A 121 0.32 -5.17 32.72
CA VAL A 121 -0.15 -3.96 32.02
C VAL A 121 -1.16 -3.21 32.87
N PHE A 122 -2.18 -3.90 33.36
CA PHE A 122 -3.19 -3.27 34.21
C PHE A 122 -2.60 -2.72 35.51
N THR A 123 -1.71 -3.48 36.17
CA THR A 123 -1.08 -3.05 37.41
C THR A 123 -0.25 -1.78 37.26
N LYS A 124 0.39 -1.65 36.10
CA LYS A 124 1.25 -0.50 35.76
C LYS A 124 0.43 0.73 35.40
N TYR A 125 -0.55 0.60 34.52
CA TYR A 125 -1.28 1.73 33.94
C TYR A 125 -2.58 2.06 34.66
N ARG A 126 -3.31 1.06 35.13
CA ARG A 126 -4.61 1.17 35.85
C ARG A 126 -5.69 1.95 35.11
N VAL A 127 -5.66 1.92 33.79
CA VAL A 127 -6.58 2.63 32.91
C VAL A 127 -7.14 1.69 31.84
N SER A 128 -8.08 2.18 31.06
CA SER A 128 -8.61 1.45 29.89
C SER A 128 -7.54 1.26 28.82
N LEU A 129 -7.76 0.34 27.89
CA LEU A 129 -6.84 0.16 26.76
C LEU A 129 -6.80 1.39 25.86
N GLU A 130 -7.93 2.05 25.64
CA GLU A 130 -8.04 3.31 24.86
C GLU A 130 -7.18 4.44 25.47
N ASP A 131 -7.10 4.52 26.79
CA ASP A 131 -6.23 5.49 27.46
C ASP A 131 -4.74 5.15 27.29
N ILE A 132 -4.40 3.86 27.23
CA ILE A 132 -3.02 3.42 26.93
C ILE A 132 -2.66 3.74 25.48
N GLU A 133 -3.59 3.51 24.54
CA GLU A 133 -3.43 3.84 23.12
C GLU A 133 -3.17 5.33 22.91
N SER A 134 -4.05 6.17 23.46
CA SER A 134 -3.98 7.62 23.30
C SER A 134 -2.84 8.27 24.09
N GLY A 135 -2.40 7.64 25.17
CA GLY A 135 -1.31 8.12 26.03
C GLY A 135 0.04 7.50 25.69
N TYR A 136 0.30 6.33 26.25
CA TYR A 136 1.61 5.69 26.19
C TYR A 136 2.02 5.30 24.77
N MET A 137 1.15 4.59 24.03
CA MET A 137 1.49 4.12 22.69
C MET A 137 1.72 5.27 21.72
N ARG A 138 0.88 6.30 21.79
CA ARG A 138 1.08 7.53 21.01
C ARG A 138 2.44 8.17 21.28
N THR A 139 2.81 8.29 22.54
CA THR A 139 4.10 8.85 22.94
C THR A 139 5.27 7.99 22.43
N ALA A 140 5.16 6.66 22.56
CA ALA A 140 6.18 5.73 22.08
C ALA A 140 6.36 5.82 20.54
N ILE A 141 5.26 5.97 19.80
CA ILE A 141 5.31 6.19 18.34
C ILE A 141 6.04 7.50 18.02
N TYR A 142 5.66 8.59 18.67
CA TYR A 142 6.27 9.91 18.44
C TYR A 142 7.77 9.90 18.74
N ASP A 143 8.17 9.26 19.83
CA ASP A 143 9.58 9.15 20.21
C ASP A 143 10.37 8.27 19.22
N ALA A 144 9.82 7.15 18.78
CA ALA A 144 10.44 6.29 17.78
C ALA A 144 10.69 7.05 16.47
N TYR A 145 9.68 7.77 15.98
CA TYR A 145 9.84 8.58 14.78
C TYR A 145 10.84 9.72 14.95
N ARG A 146 10.75 10.47 16.04
CA ARG A 146 11.62 11.61 16.32
C ARG A 146 13.07 11.20 16.41
N ILE A 147 13.36 10.10 17.11
CA ILE A 147 14.73 9.60 17.29
C ILE A 147 15.28 9.11 15.96
N THR A 148 14.50 8.33 15.21
CA THR A 148 14.94 7.77 13.94
C THR A 148 15.07 8.87 12.88
N ALA A 149 14.11 9.80 12.77
CA ALA A 149 14.16 10.87 11.77
C ALA A 149 15.38 11.78 11.91
N ASN A 150 15.83 12.04 13.13
CA ASN A 150 17.05 12.81 13.39
C ASN A 150 18.35 12.15 12.89
N GLN A 151 18.33 10.87 12.54
CA GLN A 151 19.47 10.15 11.98
C GLN A 151 19.56 10.29 10.45
N TYR A 152 18.47 10.65 9.79
CA TYR A 152 18.34 10.74 8.34
C TYR A 152 18.32 12.18 7.86
N THR A 153 18.92 12.43 6.69
CA THR A 153 18.64 13.64 5.91
C THR A 153 17.34 13.47 5.11
N SER A 154 16.81 14.57 4.60
CA SER A 154 15.60 14.55 3.75
C SER A 154 15.75 13.61 2.56
N ASP A 155 16.88 13.68 1.88
CA ASP A 155 17.18 12.87 0.70
C ASP A 155 17.34 11.38 1.06
N GLU A 156 18.03 11.06 2.16
CA GLU A 156 18.19 9.69 2.67
C GLU A 156 16.85 9.08 3.08
N LEU A 157 16.00 9.86 3.75
CA LEU A 157 14.67 9.42 4.19
C LEU A 157 13.79 9.08 2.99
N MET A 158 13.81 9.92 1.94
CA MET A 158 13.04 9.68 0.73
C MET A 158 13.59 8.52 -0.11
N ALA A 159 14.91 8.39 -0.21
CA ALA A 159 15.57 7.32 -0.97
C ALA A 159 15.49 5.95 -0.29
N SER A 160 15.49 5.91 1.05
CA SER A 160 15.58 4.70 1.87
C SER A 160 14.38 4.52 2.80
N ARG A 161 13.19 4.88 2.34
CA ARG A 161 11.95 4.85 3.11
C ARG A 161 11.71 3.52 3.84
N ALA A 162 11.88 2.40 3.13
CA ALA A 162 11.68 1.07 3.70
C ALA A 162 12.63 0.76 4.88
N LYS A 163 13.87 1.25 4.81
CA LYS A 163 14.85 1.11 5.89
C LYS A 163 14.45 1.95 7.10
N PHE A 164 14.05 3.19 6.86
CA PHE A 164 13.56 4.09 7.90
C PHE A 164 12.35 3.48 8.63
N GLU A 165 11.34 3.01 7.89
CA GLU A 165 10.14 2.36 8.47
C GLU A 165 10.49 1.09 9.27
N ALA A 166 11.45 0.31 8.79
CA ALA A 166 11.92 -0.88 9.50
C ALA A 166 12.62 -0.54 10.82
N GLU A 167 13.43 0.53 10.86
CA GLU A 167 14.11 0.99 12.07
C GLU A 167 13.11 1.56 13.08
N VAL A 168 12.14 2.37 12.63
CA VAL A 168 11.05 2.88 13.49
C VAL A 168 10.26 1.71 14.08
N ARG A 169 9.90 0.73 13.24
CA ARG A 169 9.19 -0.48 13.69
C ARG A 169 9.99 -1.27 14.72
N ALA A 170 11.28 -1.47 14.50
CA ALA A 170 12.14 -2.20 15.43
C ALA A 170 12.23 -1.51 16.80
N MET A 171 12.35 -0.19 16.81
CA MET A 171 12.37 0.61 18.04
C MET A 171 11.04 0.54 18.77
N LEU A 172 9.93 0.66 18.03
CA LEU A 172 8.58 0.59 18.56
C LEU A 172 8.29 -0.81 19.12
N ASP A 173 8.67 -1.86 18.39
CA ASP A 173 8.50 -3.26 18.83
C ASP A 173 9.26 -3.54 20.12
N ALA A 174 10.51 -3.09 20.22
CA ALA A 174 11.30 -3.21 21.45
C ALA A 174 10.66 -2.49 22.64
N SER A 175 10.10 -1.30 22.41
CA SER A 175 9.43 -0.51 23.44
C SER A 175 8.11 -1.15 23.88
N LEU A 176 7.23 -1.51 22.94
CA LEU A 176 5.91 -2.05 23.23
C LEU A 176 5.93 -3.50 23.72
N SER A 177 6.86 -4.34 23.21
CA SER A 177 6.99 -5.73 23.69
C SER A 177 7.45 -5.80 25.14
N SER A 178 8.29 -4.86 25.58
CA SER A 178 8.68 -4.75 27.00
C SER A 178 7.49 -4.49 27.91
N GLU A 179 6.45 -3.83 27.42
CA GLU A 179 5.21 -3.53 28.14
C GLU A 179 4.13 -4.61 28.01
N GLY A 180 4.31 -5.60 27.13
CA GLY A 180 3.36 -6.69 26.94
C GLY A 180 2.46 -6.54 25.71
N PHE A 181 2.77 -5.61 24.80
CA PHE A 181 2.09 -5.45 23.54
C PHE A 181 2.95 -5.98 22.38
N LEU A 182 2.33 -6.73 21.48
CA LEU A 182 2.99 -7.31 20.31
C LEU A 182 2.59 -6.49 19.09
N VAL A 183 3.55 -5.87 18.41
CA VAL A 183 3.31 -5.16 17.15
C VAL A 183 3.13 -6.16 16.02
N THR A 184 1.93 -6.20 15.46
CA THR A 184 1.61 -7.08 14.32
C THR A 184 1.94 -6.41 13.02
N GLU A 185 1.45 -5.18 12.84
CA GLU A 185 1.66 -4.39 11.63
C GLU A 185 1.88 -2.93 12.01
N PHE A 186 2.77 -2.30 11.27
CA PHE A 186 3.04 -0.88 11.42
C PHE A 186 3.27 -0.27 10.04
N THR A 187 2.45 0.69 9.70
CA THR A 187 2.53 1.41 8.41
C THR A 187 2.47 2.90 8.66
N SER A 188 3.06 3.66 7.76
CA SER A 188 3.05 5.12 7.85
C SER A 188 3.00 5.75 6.47
N HIS A 189 2.23 6.83 6.37
CA HIS A 189 2.36 7.75 5.24
C HIS A 189 3.37 8.83 5.62
N ILE A 190 4.33 9.07 4.72
CA ILE A 190 5.39 10.07 4.89
C ILE A 190 5.15 11.16 3.86
N ASN A 191 4.76 12.33 4.33
CA ASN A 191 4.49 13.49 3.49
C ASN A 191 5.62 14.51 3.63
N PRO A 192 6.40 14.76 2.56
CA PRO A 192 7.45 15.76 2.58
C PRO A 192 6.87 17.19 2.63
N PRO A 193 7.64 18.17 3.10
CA PRO A 193 7.25 19.57 3.04
C PRO A 193 7.08 20.03 1.58
N GLN A 194 6.17 20.96 1.33
CA GLN A 194 5.85 21.44 -0.02
C GLN A 194 7.08 21.96 -0.78
N SER A 195 8.01 22.61 -0.08
CA SER A 195 9.26 23.12 -0.68
C SER A 195 10.14 21.99 -1.21
N LEU A 196 10.25 20.89 -0.48
CA LEU A 196 11.00 19.71 -0.91
C LEU A 196 10.28 18.97 -2.03
N GLN A 197 8.97 18.84 -1.96
CA GLN A 197 8.17 18.25 -3.03
C GLN A 197 8.34 19.03 -4.34
N ALA A 198 8.26 20.36 -4.29
CA ALA A 198 8.48 21.19 -5.48
C ALA A 198 9.89 21.05 -6.06
N ALA A 199 10.92 20.93 -5.21
CA ALA A 199 12.29 20.69 -5.66
C ALA A 199 12.48 19.31 -6.30
N ILE A 200 11.84 18.26 -5.74
CA ILE A 200 11.83 16.92 -6.31
C ILE A 200 11.13 16.92 -7.66
N ASP A 201 9.98 17.56 -7.77
CA ASP A 201 9.20 17.65 -8.99
C ASP A 201 9.98 18.39 -10.09
N ALA A 202 10.62 19.52 -9.76
CA ALA A 202 11.48 20.26 -10.68
C ALA A 202 12.70 19.42 -11.15
N LYS A 203 13.34 18.68 -10.23
CA LYS A 203 14.44 17.77 -10.56
C LYS A 203 13.97 16.64 -11.48
N ASN A 204 12.84 16.03 -11.17
CA ASN A 204 12.26 14.96 -12.00
C ASN A 204 11.89 15.48 -13.40
N GLN A 205 11.33 16.67 -13.49
CA GLN A 205 11.04 17.31 -14.77
C GLN A 205 12.31 17.54 -15.57
N ALA A 206 13.36 18.10 -14.98
CA ALA A 206 14.65 18.31 -15.65
C ALA A 206 15.28 16.99 -16.14
N ILE A 207 15.20 15.91 -15.34
CA ILE A 207 15.65 14.58 -15.76
C ILE A 207 14.84 14.06 -16.94
N GLN A 208 13.50 14.20 -16.91
CA GLN A 208 12.64 13.77 -18.02
C GLN A 208 12.92 14.55 -19.30
N GLU A 209 13.15 15.86 -19.21
CA GLU A 209 13.53 16.69 -20.35
C GLU A 209 14.88 16.27 -20.94
N SER A 210 15.88 16.01 -20.08
CA SER A 210 17.19 15.49 -20.52
C SER A 210 17.09 14.14 -21.21
N LEU A 211 16.34 13.19 -20.64
CA LEU A 211 16.10 11.88 -21.24
C LEU A 211 15.35 11.98 -22.57
N LYS A 212 14.40 12.90 -22.66
CA LYS A 212 13.66 13.16 -23.90
C LYS A 212 14.60 13.70 -25.00
N ALA A 213 15.43 14.67 -24.66
CA ALA A 213 16.42 15.22 -25.59
C ALA A 213 17.42 14.15 -26.05
N GLU A 214 17.93 13.32 -25.15
CA GLU A 214 18.82 12.20 -25.47
C GLU A 214 18.14 11.19 -26.42
N ASN A 215 16.88 10.85 -26.13
CA ASN A 215 16.11 9.94 -26.99
C ASN A 215 15.82 10.54 -28.38
N GLU A 216 15.59 11.85 -28.49
CA GLU A 216 15.42 12.54 -29.76
C GLU A 216 16.71 12.52 -30.59
N VAL A 217 17.87 12.74 -29.97
CA VAL A 217 19.18 12.61 -30.65
C VAL A 217 19.41 11.18 -31.13
N LYS A 218 19.17 10.17 -30.28
CA LYS A 218 19.28 8.75 -30.67
C LYS A 218 18.35 8.39 -31.82
N LYS A 219 17.13 8.91 -31.80
CA LYS A 219 16.14 8.70 -32.88
C LYS A 219 16.57 9.36 -34.17
N ALA A 220 17.08 10.59 -34.12
CA ALA A 220 17.61 11.29 -35.30
C ALA A 220 18.81 10.56 -35.88
N ASP A 221 19.74 10.09 -35.06
CA ASP A 221 20.91 9.30 -35.51
C ASP A 221 20.48 7.96 -36.14
N ALA A 222 19.54 7.26 -35.53
CA ALA A 222 18.97 6.03 -36.10
C ALA A 222 18.28 6.28 -37.45
N ASN A 223 17.48 7.34 -37.55
CA ASN A 223 16.82 7.70 -38.80
C ASN A 223 17.85 8.08 -39.91
N ALA A 224 18.91 8.81 -39.56
CA ALA A 224 19.98 9.12 -40.48
C ALA A 224 20.69 7.84 -40.99
N LYS A 225 20.99 6.90 -40.11
CA LYS A 225 21.57 5.60 -40.47
C LYS A 225 20.64 4.78 -41.38
N ILE A 226 19.35 4.77 -41.10
CA ILE A 226 18.34 4.10 -41.94
C ILE A 226 18.29 4.76 -43.34
N ALA A 227 18.28 6.09 -43.42
CA ALA A 227 18.26 6.82 -44.69
C ALA A 227 19.52 6.52 -45.54
N ILE A 228 20.70 6.52 -44.88
CA ILE A 228 21.98 6.18 -45.56
C ILE A 228 21.96 4.71 -46.05
N ALA A 229 21.50 3.77 -45.21
CA ALA A 229 21.40 2.36 -45.58
C ALA A 229 20.43 2.14 -46.75
N LYS A 230 19.29 2.83 -46.73
CA LYS A 230 18.30 2.80 -47.80
C LYS A 230 18.87 3.35 -49.13
N ALA A 231 19.50 4.53 -49.07
CA ALA A 231 20.12 5.13 -50.26
C ALA A 231 21.25 4.25 -50.84
N LYS A 232 22.08 3.63 -50.00
CA LYS A 232 23.09 2.66 -50.42
C LYS A 232 22.47 1.43 -51.08
N GLY A 233 21.43 0.86 -50.48
CA GLY A 233 20.70 -0.29 -51.02
C GLY A 233 20.04 0.01 -52.35
N GLU A 234 19.44 1.19 -52.52
CA GLU A 234 18.84 1.64 -53.79
C GLU A 234 19.91 1.85 -54.88
N ALA A 235 21.06 2.46 -54.55
CA ALA A 235 22.17 2.63 -55.46
C ALA A 235 22.78 1.30 -55.92
N GLU A 236 22.95 0.35 -54.99
CA GLU A 236 23.47 -0.99 -55.28
C GLU A 236 22.49 -1.81 -56.14
N ALA A 237 21.20 -1.73 -55.81
CA ALA A 237 20.14 -2.37 -56.63
C ALA A 237 20.10 -1.80 -58.04
N MET A 238 20.25 -0.48 -58.19
CA MET A 238 20.31 0.19 -59.52
C MET A 238 21.56 -0.24 -60.29
N LYS A 239 22.72 -0.35 -59.63
CA LYS A 239 23.95 -0.84 -60.23
C LYS A 239 23.81 -2.30 -60.69
N ILE A 240 23.30 -3.18 -59.87
CA ILE A 240 23.05 -4.61 -60.20
C ILE A 240 22.12 -4.70 -61.42
N LYS A 241 21.07 -3.89 -61.45
CA LYS A 241 20.13 -3.85 -62.58
C LYS A 241 20.79 -3.38 -63.86
N ALA A 242 21.56 -2.32 -63.77
CA ALA A 242 22.31 -1.81 -64.92
C ALA A 242 23.36 -2.84 -65.40
N ASP A 243 24.09 -3.50 -64.54
CA ASP A 243 25.05 -4.55 -64.86
C ASP A 243 24.35 -5.77 -65.51
N ALA A 244 23.21 -6.14 -65.05
CA ALA A 244 22.37 -7.23 -65.59
C ALA A 244 21.89 -6.85 -67.04
N GLU A 245 21.40 -5.63 -67.25
CA GLU A 245 20.95 -5.14 -68.51
C GLU A 245 22.15 -5.05 -69.51
N ALA A 246 23.31 -4.57 -69.03
CA ALA A 246 24.51 -4.55 -69.83
C ALA A 246 24.99 -5.96 -70.23
N TYR A 247 24.94 -6.92 -69.29
CA TYR A 247 25.26 -8.30 -69.60
C TYR A 247 24.28 -8.91 -70.59
N TYR A 248 22.98 -8.71 -70.42
CA TYR A 248 21.92 -9.15 -71.33
C TYR A 248 22.17 -8.59 -72.76
N ASN A 249 22.40 -7.27 -72.91
CA ASN A 249 22.65 -6.61 -74.18
C ASN A 249 23.93 -7.13 -74.85
N ARG A 250 25.02 -7.37 -74.10
CA ARG A 250 26.26 -7.96 -74.66
C ARG A 250 26.02 -9.40 -75.10
N THR A 251 25.26 -10.21 -74.37
CA THR A 251 24.98 -11.59 -74.75
C THR A 251 24.11 -11.65 -75.97
N ILE A 252 23.10 -10.80 -76.13
CA ILE A 252 22.28 -10.68 -77.31
C ILE A 252 23.15 -10.19 -78.49
N ALA A 253 23.93 -9.14 -78.32
CA ALA A 253 24.79 -8.65 -79.36
C ALA A 253 25.79 -9.69 -79.87
N ALA A 254 26.30 -10.54 -78.94
CA ALA A 254 27.19 -11.65 -79.30
C ALA A 254 26.46 -12.83 -79.96
N SER A 255 25.21 -13.02 -79.72
CA SER A 255 24.36 -14.11 -80.25
C SER A 255 23.67 -13.73 -81.58
N LEU A 256 23.50 -12.43 -81.85
CA LEU A 256 22.90 -11.93 -83.11
C LEU A 256 23.87 -12.03 -84.24
N SER A 257 23.84 -13.15 -84.93
CA SER A 257 24.48 -13.25 -86.28
C SER A 257 23.55 -12.62 -87.31
N GLU A 258 24.16 -12.13 -88.39
CA GLU A 258 23.44 -11.50 -89.52
C GLU A 258 22.28 -12.36 -90.03
N LYS A 259 22.41 -13.70 -89.93
CA LYS A 259 21.37 -14.66 -90.33
C LYS A 259 20.15 -14.65 -89.32
N ILE A 260 20.37 -14.53 -88.08
CA ILE A 260 19.26 -14.51 -87.02
C ILE A 260 18.48 -13.21 -87.20
N ILE A 261 19.13 -12.08 -87.49
CA ILE A 261 18.43 -10.81 -87.71
C ILE A 261 17.57 -10.91 -89.01
N GLN A 262 18.02 -11.64 -89.97
CA GLN A 262 17.25 -11.89 -91.19
C GLN A 262 16.06 -12.82 -90.95
N GLU A 263 16.22 -13.88 -90.15
CA GLU A 263 15.13 -14.77 -89.79
C GLU A 263 14.02 -14.05 -88.92
N ASP A 264 14.43 -13.28 -87.93
CA ASP A 264 13.49 -12.47 -87.11
C ASP A 264 12.76 -11.43 -88.01
N TRP A 265 13.44 -10.91 -89.00
CA TRP A 265 12.84 -9.96 -89.95
C TRP A 265 11.79 -10.66 -90.84
N ILE A 266 12.06 -11.86 -91.28
CA ILE A 266 11.19 -12.66 -92.12
C ILE A 266 9.98 -13.12 -91.28
N GLU A 267 10.17 -13.50 -90.04
CA GLU A 267 9.10 -13.95 -89.15
C GLU A 267 8.14 -12.81 -88.74
N LYS A 268 8.64 -11.62 -88.60
CA LYS A 268 7.84 -10.43 -88.24
C LYS A 268 7.27 -9.68 -89.43
N TRP A 269 7.63 -10.11 -90.63
CA TRP A 269 7.17 -9.44 -91.86
C TRP A 269 5.72 -9.87 -92.17
N ASP A 270 4.81 -8.91 -92.28
CA ASP A 270 3.37 -9.09 -92.52
C ASP A 270 3.07 -9.34 -94.04
N GLY A 271 4.08 -9.59 -94.84
CA GLY A 271 3.95 -9.87 -96.29
C GLY A 271 3.61 -8.66 -97.20
N LYS A 272 3.60 -7.47 -96.64
CA LYS A 272 3.31 -6.25 -97.40
C LYS A 272 4.57 -5.44 -97.63
N LEU A 273 4.80 -5.11 -98.92
CA LEU A 273 5.86 -4.17 -99.29
C LEU A 273 5.49 -2.75 -98.77
N PRO A 274 6.42 -2.05 -98.14
CA PRO A 274 6.15 -0.67 -97.72
C PRO A 274 5.88 0.18 -98.97
N THR A 275 4.66 0.74 -99.02
CA THR A 275 4.23 1.62 -100.12
C THR A 275 4.80 3.03 -99.89
N TYR A 276 6.09 3.18 -100.07
CA TYR A 276 6.70 4.52 -100.18
C TYR A 276 6.99 4.85 -101.58
N GLN A 277 6.15 5.67 -102.17
CA GLN A 277 6.43 6.39 -103.42
C GLN A 277 7.15 7.72 -103.15
N GLY A 278 8.42 7.67 -103.03
CA GLY A 278 9.23 8.85 -102.82
C GLY A 278 10.67 8.49 -103.24
N GLY A 279 11.23 9.19 -104.24
CA GLY A 279 12.53 8.97 -104.91
C GLY A 279 13.75 9.10 -104.00
N GLY A 280 13.87 8.20 -103.04
CA GLY A 280 15.06 8.04 -102.21
C GLY A 280 15.52 6.57 -102.22
N THR A 281 16.84 6.36 -102.25
CA THR A 281 17.49 5.04 -102.20
C THR A 281 16.96 4.20 -101.10
N PRO A 282 16.60 2.93 -101.27
CA PRO A 282 16.10 2.08 -100.23
C PRO A 282 17.17 1.90 -99.10
N LEU A 283 16.78 2.07 -97.91
CA LEU A 283 17.63 1.97 -96.72
C LEU A 283 18.15 0.54 -96.42
N ILE A 284 17.76 -0.42 -97.22
CA ILE A 284 18.16 -1.81 -97.10
C ILE A 284 18.54 -2.37 -98.45
N THR A 285 19.83 -2.63 -98.65
CA THR A 285 20.37 -3.46 -99.73
C THR A 285 20.37 -4.91 -99.23
N LEU A 286 19.53 -5.77 -99.86
CA LEU A 286 19.61 -7.19 -99.66
C LEU A 286 20.91 -7.69 -100.32
N PRO A 287 21.78 -8.43 -99.64
CA PRO A 287 22.94 -9.05 -100.25
C PRO A 287 22.47 -10.13 -101.26
N LYS A 288 23.10 -10.20 -102.40
CA LYS A 288 22.88 -11.26 -103.44
C LYS A 288 23.27 -12.60 -102.96
#